data_4a0ce4b7355f2fb4b05defff70fefbec
#
_entry.id   4a0ce4b7355f2fb4b05defff70fefbec
#
_cell.length_a   1.000
_cell.length_b   1.000
_cell.length_c   1.000
_cell.angle_alpha   90.00
_cell.angle_beta   90.00
_cell.angle_gamma   90.00
#
_symmetry.space_group_name_H-M   'P 1'
#
loop_
_entity.id
_entity.type
_entity.pdbx_description
1 polymer ?
#
loop_
_entity_poly.entity_id
_entity_poly.type
_entity_poly.pdbx_seq_one_letter_code
_entity_poly.pdbx_strand_id
1 'polypeptide(L)'
;MKIILVNKFHYLKGGSETYYFGLAEGLRVLGHEVHFFAMEGPDNISSEDSDLFVSAKDYNGPTSLPQKVSAATSLIYSKEAKEKFQALCERVQPDVVHMNLVHRQITLSILDAPYLKQHRVPVLFTSHDYILVCPNYVMLDGSGNLCDACLDGHFGNCLKRKCVKGSTAKSGMAMLEAEYLKLRGSYKKIDRIVAPSQFMREKLLEGGFPAQQVVYMQNFAKQEILDNAADGTDRTDWDNPYLLFFGRLSSEKGVDVLVDAFIKDLPSLPAKLRLVIAGDGPERQNIEEKIAAAGAVASDRIELVGFQSSADMQRHAEKASLAIASSRWRENMPYSIVEAFASGTPVIGSEIGGIPELVVEGQTGLTCKPGDVDSLSQAILRGARLIENHEAYAAMQANCRSYVLERCSQEKYMKDLTALYQELIDSKKGN
;
A
#
# COMPACT_ATOMS: atom_id res chain seq x y z
N MET A 1 -26.34 1.23 7.01
CA MET A 1 -25.71 0.00 7.56
C MET A 1 -24.79 0.40 8.70
N LYS A 2 -24.61 -0.50 9.67
CA LYS A 2 -23.59 -0.42 10.71
C LYS A 2 -22.38 -1.23 10.29
N ILE A 3 -21.23 -0.61 10.20
CA ILE A 3 -20.02 -1.18 9.60
C ILE A 3 -18.89 -1.13 10.63
N ILE A 4 -18.23 -2.26 10.91
CA ILE A 4 -16.98 -2.26 11.68
C ILE A 4 -15.83 -2.34 10.70
N LEU A 5 -14.99 -1.30 10.67
CA LEU A 5 -13.72 -1.29 9.97
C LEU A 5 -12.61 -1.75 10.90
N VAL A 6 -11.85 -2.75 10.47
CA VAL A 6 -10.75 -3.33 11.27
C VAL A 6 -9.42 -3.01 10.60
N ASN A 7 -8.52 -2.36 11.34
CA ASN A 7 -7.13 -2.12 10.94
C ASN A 7 -6.22 -2.09 12.16
N LYS A 8 -4.99 -2.60 12.06
CA LYS A 8 -4.07 -2.62 13.22
C LYS A 8 -3.64 -1.24 13.69
N PHE A 9 -3.47 -0.27 12.78
CA PHE A 9 -3.08 1.10 13.12
C PHE A 9 -4.28 2.03 12.97
N HIS A 10 -4.52 2.89 13.97
CA HIS A 10 -5.59 3.88 13.94
C HIS A 10 -5.05 5.31 13.86
N TYR A 11 -4.01 5.50 13.05
CA TYR A 11 -3.39 6.79 12.71
C TYR A 11 -2.82 6.73 11.29
N LEU A 12 -2.60 7.88 10.66
CA LEU A 12 -2.06 7.97 9.30
C LEU A 12 -0.58 7.57 9.28
N LYS A 13 -0.30 6.36 8.81
CA LYS A 13 1.04 5.78 8.72
C LYS A 13 1.51 5.60 7.28
N GLY A 14 0.60 5.28 6.37
CA GLY A 14 0.89 5.01 4.98
C GLY A 14 -0.38 4.84 4.14
N GLY A 15 -0.24 4.30 2.92
CA GLY A 15 -1.33 4.18 1.96
C GLY A 15 -2.51 3.33 2.43
N SER A 16 -2.26 2.26 3.21
CA SER A 16 -3.32 1.44 3.79
C SER A 16 -4.19 2.20 4.79
N GLU A 17 -3.59 3.10 5.57
CA GLU A 17 -4.31 3.94 6.52
C GLU A 17 -5.00 5.11 5.81
N THR A 18 -4.41 5.65 4.73
CA THR A 18 -5.08 6.61 3.84
C THR A 18 -6.37 6.02 3.28
N TYR A 19 -6.31 4.77 2.79
CA TYR A 19 -7.49 4.04 2.34
C TYR A 19 -8.50 3.82 3.48
N TYR A 20 -8.06 3.32 4.64
CA TYR A 20 -8.91 3.00 5.78
C TYR A 20 -9.72 4.20 6.30
N PHE A 21 -9.08 5.36 6.48
CA PHE A 21 -9.77 6.58 6.91
C PHE A 21 -10.63 7.20 5.80
N GLY A 22 -10.14 7.19 4.55
CA GLY A 22 -10.94 7.65 3.42
C GLY A 22 -12.18 6.77 3.17
N LEU A 23 -12.06 5.46 3.43
CA LEU A 23 -13.20 4.54 3.40
C LEU A 23 -14.24 4.91 4.47
N ALA A 24 -13.78 5.14 5.71
CA ALA A 24 -14.68 5.54 6.81
C ALA A 24 -15.41 6.85 6.50
N GLU A 25 -14.70 7.85 5.98
CA GLU A 25 -15.25 9.13 5.58
C GLU A 25 -16.31 8.98 4.48
N GLY A 26 -15.97 8.29 3.39
CA GLY A 26 -16.90 8.08 2.27
C GLY A 26 -18.16 7.30 2.66
N LEU A 27 -18.03 6.28 3.52
CA LEU A 27 -19.18 5.54 4.03
C LEU A 27 -20.09 6.40 4.94
N ARG A 28 -19.51 7.29 5.77
CA ARG A 28 -20.27 8.23 6.59
C ARG A 28 -21.01 9.26 5.75
N VAL A 29 -20.40 9.76 4.67
CA VAL A 29 -21.08 10.67 3.71
C VAL A 29 -22.30 10.00 3.08
N LEU A 30 -22.25 8.68 2.85
CA LEU A 30 -23.41 7.89 2.38
C LEU A 30 -24.44 7.57 3.49
N GLY A 31 -24.26 8.10 4.71
CA GLY A 31 -25.18 7.91 5.83
C GLY A 31 -25.02 6.57 6.56
N HIS A 32 -23.88 5.90 6.42
CA HIS A 32 -23.59 4.68 7.16
C HIS A 32 -22.95 4.99 8.53
N GLU A 33 -23.26 4.18 9.53
CA GLU A 33 -22.63 4.21 10.85
C GLU A 33 -21.32 3.41 10.79
N VAL A 34 -20.20 4.05 11.11
CA VAL A 34 -18.87 3.44 10.97
C VAL A 34 -18.17 3.42 12.32
N HIS A 35 -17.86 2.22 12.76
CA HIS A 35 -17.12 1.89 13.98
C HIS A 35 -15.73 1.35 13.65
N PHE A 36 -14.83 1.40 14.63
CA PHE A 36 -13.45 1.02 14.43
C PHE A 36 -13.01 -0.06 15.41
N PHE A 37 -12.19 -1.00 14.92
CA PHE A 37 -11.48 -1.94 15.76
C PHE A 37 -9.99 -1.93 15.39
N ALA A 38 -9.14 -1.55 16.35
CA ALA A 38 -7.73 -1.32 16.10
C ALA A 38 -6.85 -1.75 17.28
N MET A 39 -5.57 -1.47 17.19
CA MET A 39 -4.61 -1.59 18.28
C MET A 39 -4.50 -0.25 19.01
N GLU A 40 -4.32 -0.28 20.33
CA GLU A 40 -3.96 0.90 21.12
C GLU A 40 -2.63 1.48 20.65
N GLY A 41 -2.51 2.80 20.66
CA GLY A 41 -1.28 3.49 20.30
C GLY A 41 -1.32 4.98 20.66
N PRO A 42 -0.16 5.61 20.94
CA PRO A 42 -0.10 7.00 21.37
C PRO A 42 -0.53 7.98 20.26
N ASP A 43 -0.39 7.58 19.02
CA ASP A 43 -0.68 8.42 17.85
C ASP A 43 -2.11 8.19 17.30
N ASN A 44 -2.93 7.35 17.98
CA ASN A 44 -4.25 7.02 17.51
C ASN A 44 -5.16 8.25 17.44
N ILE A 45 -5.92 8.34 16.34
CA ILE A 45 -7.01 9.30 16.20
C ILE A 45 -8.12 8.92 17.20
N SER A 46 -8.79 9.91 17.77
CA SER A 46 -9.87 9.67 18.73
C SER A 46 -11.00 8.84 18.12
N SER A 47 -11.49 7.84 18.86
CA SER A 47 -12.61 6.99 18.47
C SER A 47 -13.45 6.64 19.70
N GLU A 48 -14.76 6.59 19.53
CA GLU A 48 -15.72 6.13 20.57
C GLU A 48 -15.51 4.65 20.95
N ASP A 49 -14.86 3.87 20.08
CA ASP A 49 -14.60 2.45 20.25
C ASP A 49 -13.23 2.15 20.89
N SER A 50 -12.45 3.18 21.24
CA SER A 50 -11.05 3.06 21.68
C SER A 50 -10.89 2.24 22.98
N ASP A 51 -11.91 2.17 23.83
CA ASP A 51 -11.94 1.34 25.03
C ASP A 51 -11.87 -0.17 24.73
N LEU A 52 -12.23 -0.58 23.52
CA LEU A 52 -12.18 -1.97 23.05
C LEU A 52 -11.01 -2.24 22.09
N PHE A 53 -10.09 -1.29 21.90
CA PHE A 53 -8.90 -1.53 21.11
C PHE A 53 -7.96 -2.55 21.76
N VAL A 54 -7.23 -3.29 20.95
CA VAL A 54 -6.33 -4.35 21.42
C VAL A 54 -5.06 -3.72 22.00
N SER A 55 -4.62 -4.21 23.15
CA SER A 55 -3.42 -3.71 23.81
C SER A 55 -2.19 -3.80 22.91
N ALA A 56 -1.42 -2.72 22.83
CA ALA A 56 -0.15 -2.71 22.11
C ALA A 56 0.84 -3.68 22.79
N LYS A 57 1.39 -4.62 22.03
CA LYS A 57 2.36 -5.58 22.57
C LYS A 57 3.77 -5.15 22.20
N ASP A 58 4.60 -4.91 23.22
CA ASP A 58 6.03 -4.74 23.02
C ASP A 58 6.71 -6.11 22.93
N TYR A 59 7.23 -6.43 21.76
CA TYR A 59 7.96 -7.68 21.51
C TYR A 59 9.48 -7.57 21.69
N ASN A 60 9.99 -6.40 22.07
CA ASN A 60 11.42 -6.11 22.20
C ASN A 60 11.89 -6.04 23.67
N GLY A 61 10.97 -6.08 24.63
CA GLY A 61 11.28 -6.01 26.05
C GLY A 61 11.97 -7.28 26.60
N PRO A 62 12.71 -7.16 27.71
CA PRO A 62 13.31 -8.32 28.41
C PRO A 62 12.19 -9.17 29.02
N THR A 63 11.97 -10.37 28.50
CA THR A 63 10.89 -11.27 28.91
C THR A 63 11.43 -12.66 29.27
N SER A 64 10.82 -13.29 30.27
CA SER A 64 11.07 -14.68 30.62
C SER A 64 10.66 -15.64 29.48
N LEU A 65 11.20 -16.85 29.45
CA LEU A 65 10.89 -17.83 28.41
C LEU A 65 9.38 -18.11 28.26
N PRO A 66 8.58 -18.28 29.35
CA PRO A 66 7.14 -18.44 29.26
C PRO A 66 6.41 -17.22 28.66
N GLN A 67 6.87 -16.01 28.97
CA GLN A 67 6.32 -14.78 28.40
C GLN A 67 6.61 -14.67 26.89
N LYS A 68 7.82 -15.09 26.45
CA LYS A 68 8.15 -15.16 25.01
C LYS A 68 7.26 -16.14 24.27
N VAL A 69 6.99 -17.30 24.85
CA VAL A 69 6.07 -18.29 24.26
C VAL A 69 4.64 -17.75 24.19
N SER A 70 4.16 -17.13 25.27
CA SER A 70 2.83 -16.50 25.32
C SER A 70 2.72 -15.37 24.30
N ALA A 71 3.74 -14.52 24.18
CA ALA A 71 3.78 -13.46 23.16
C ALA A 71 3.78 -14.04 21.74
N ALA A 72 4.57 -15.09 21.48
CA ALA A 72 4.63 -15.74 20.19
C ALA A 72 3.29 -16.39 19.79
N THR A 73 2.63 -17.08 20.73
CA THR A 73 1.30 -17.67 20.46
C THR A 73 0.24 -16.61 20.21
N SER A 74 0.31 -15.46 20.91
CA SER A 74 -0.62 -14.35 20.72
C SER A 74 -0.45 -13.60 19.39
N LEU A 75 0.74 -13.72 18.74
CA LEU A 75 0.95 -13.23 17.37
C LEU A 75 0.17 -14.05 16.32
N ILE A 76 -0.08 -15.33 16.62
CA ILE A 76 -0.81 -16.24 15.73
C ILE A 76 -2.31 -16.19 16.05
N TYR A 77 -2.64 -16.19 17.34
CA TYR A 77 -4.03 -16.20 17.83
C TYR A 77 -4.17 -15.36 19.10
N SER A 78 -4.77 -14.18 18.99
CA SER A 78 -5.02 -13.29 20.12
C SER A 78 -6.40 -13.55 20.75
N LYS A 79 -6.42 -14.09 21.96
CA LYS A 79 -7.68 -14.25 22.73
C LYS A 79 -8.28 -12.89 23.09
N GLU A 80 -7.44 -11.95 23.51
CA GLU A 80 -7.84 -10.57 23.82
C GLU A 80 -8.57 -9.92 22.64
N ALA A 81 -7.96 -9.98 21.43
CA ALA A 81 -8.59 -9.40 20.25
C ALA A 81 -9.95 -10.03 19.95
N LYS A 82 -10.06 -11.36 20.08
CA LYS A 82 -11.34 -12.05 19.91
C LYS A 82 -12.40 -11.59 20.92
N GLU A 83 -12.04 -11.49 22.21
CA GLU A 83 -12.96 -11.12 23.29
C GLU A 83 -13.41 -9.66 23.16
N LYS A 84 -12.47 -8.73 22.95
CA LYS A 84 -12.76 -7.31 22.73
C LYS A 84 -13.59 -7.09 21.45
N PHE A 85 -13.29 -7.82 20.38
CA PHE A 85 -14.05 -7.76 19.14
C PHE A 85 -15.47 -8.32 19.30
N GLN A 86 -15.64 -9.40 20.05
CA GLN A 86 -16.96 -9.93 20.44
C GLN A 86 -17.79 -8.86 21.15
N ALA A 87 -17.19 -8.20 22.16
CA ALA A 87 -17.86 -7.14 22.92
C ALA A 87 -18.24 -5.95 22.02
N LEU A 88 -17.36 -5.58 21.07
CA LEU A 88 -17.68 -4.54 20.10
C LEU A 88 -18.85 -4.95 19.19
N CYS A 89 -18.86 -6.19 18.69
CA CYS A 89 -19.97 -6.70 17.88
C CYS A 89 -21.30 -6.69 18.65
N GLU A 90 -21.29 -7.05 19.93
CA GLU A 90 -22.50 -7.02 20.79
C GLU A 90 -23.00 -5.58 21.01
N ARG A 91 -22.08 -4.61 21.19
CA ARG A 91 -22.39 -3.19 21.35
C ARG A 91 -22.95 -2.57 20.09
N VAL A 92 -22.28 -2.79 18.95
CA VAL A 92 -22.57 -2.14 17.65
C VAL A 92 -23.69 -2.86 16.91
N GLN A 93 -23.75 -4.18 16.98
CA GLN A 93 -24.62 -5.03 16.15
C GLN A 93 -24.40 -4.78 14.66
N PRO A 94 -23.18 -5.04 14.13
CA PRO A 94 -22.80 -4.67 12.78
C PRO A 94 -23.56 -5.47 11.71
N ASP A 95 -23.89 -4.80 10.61
CA ASP A 95 -24.41 -5.43 9.40
C ASP A 95 -23.27 -6.09 8.59
N VAL A 96 -22.04 -5.54 8.66
CA VAL A 96 -20.85 -6.03 7.94
C VAL A 96 -19.58 -5.69 8.68
N VAL A 97 -18.55 -6.53 8.53
CA VAL A 97 -17.20 -6.30 9.02
C VAL A 97 -16.26 -6.20 7.82
N HIS A 98 -15.47 -5.12 7.76
CA HIS A 98 -14.48 -4.93 6.71
C HIS A 98 -13.08 -4.82 7.30
N MET A 99 -12.26 -5.83 7.04
CA MET A 99 -10.89 -5.93 7.54
C MET A 99 -9.88 -5.40 6.53
N ASN A 100 -8.83 -4.78 7.07
CA ASN A 100 -7.66 -4.32 6.33
C ASN A 100 -6.40 -5.05 6.85
N LEU A 101 -5.47 -4.37 7.49
CA LEU A 101 -4.27 -4.97 8.07
C LEU A 101 -4.58 -5.51 9.47
N VAL A 102 -4.62 -6.82 9.65
CA VAL A 102 -4.99 -7.46 10.94
C VAL A 102 -3.95 -8.44 11.48
N HIS A 103 -3.07 -8.96 10.61
CA HIS A 103 -2.12 -10.01 10.99
C HIS A 103 -1.13 -9.57 12.07
N ARG A 104 -0.78 -10.51 12.94
CA ARG A 104 0.23 -10.42 14.02
C ARG A 104 -0.12 -9.52 15.21
N GLN A 105 -1.01 -8.57 15.09
CA GLN A 105 -1.43 -7.69 16.20
C GLN A 105 -2.86 -8.03 16.65
N ILE A 106 -3.83 -7.82 15.79
CA ILE A 106 -5.24 -8.17 16.02
C ILE A 106 -5.42 -9.68 15.81
N THR A 107 -4.84 -10.22 14.75
CA THR A 107 -4.93 -11.60 14.26
C THR A 107 -6.31 -11.98 13.72
N LEU A 108 -6.36 -13.06 12.94
CA LEU A 108 -7.63 -13.59 12.43
C LEU A 108 -8.48 -14.32 13.50
N SER A 109 -8.08 -14.28 14.78
CA SER A 109 -8.87 -14.80 15.88
C SER A 109 -10.23 -14.10 16.01
N ILE A 110 -10.34 -12.84 15.55
CA ILE A 110 -11.60 -12.09 15.52
C ILE A 110 -12.68 -12.78 14.66
N LEU A 111 -12.29 -13.55 13.65
CA LEU A 111 -13.22 -14.36 12.85
C LEU A 111 -13.85 -15.53 13.63
N ASP A 112 -13.34 -15.84 14.82
CA ASP A 112 -13.89 -16.82 15.73
C ASP A 112 -14.83 -16.20 16.79
N ALA A 113 -15.12 -14.91 16.69
CA ALA A 113 -16.12 -14.26 17.56
C ALA A 113 -17.50 -14.91 17.33
N PRO A 114 -18.14 -15.46 18.38
CA PRO A 114 -19.44 -16.13 18.25
C PRO A 114 -20.51 -15.30 17.57
N TYR A 115 -20.51 -13.99 17.81
CA TYR A 115 -21.46 -13.04 17.24
C TYR A 115 -21.54 -13.14 15.71
N LEU A 116 -20.38 -13.18 15.01
CA LEU A 116 -20.32 -13.24 13.56
C LEU A 116 -21.07 -14.45 12.99
N LYS A 117 -20.91 -15.61 13.64
CA LYS A 117 -21.57 -16.86 13.24
C LYS A 117 -23.06 -16.83 13.59
N GLN A 118 -23.41 -16.42 14.81
CA GLN A 118 -24.77 -16.40 15.32
C GLN A 118 -25.68 -15.46 14.50
N HIS A 119 -25.16 -14.29 14.12
CA HIS A 119 -25.88 -13.27 13.39
C HIS A 119 -25.59 -13.29 11.88
N ARG A 120 -24.77 -14.26 11.39
CA ARG A 120 -24.40 -14.41 9.98
C ARG A 120 -23.82 -13.12 9.38
N VAL A 121 -23.02 -12.37 10.16
CA VAL A 121 -22.43 -11.12 9.73
C VAL A 121 -21.38 -11.39 8.63
N PRO A 122 -21.52 -10.82 7.42
CA PRO A 122 -20.54 -10.99 6.38
C PRO A 122 -19.23 -10.27 6.70
N VAL A 123 -18.12 -10.85 6.21
CA VAL A 123 -16.77 -10.34 6.41
C VAL A 123 -16.08 -10.12 5.07
N LEU A 124 -15.63 -8.88 4.84
CA LEU A 124 -14.75 -8.52 3.75
C LEU A 124 -13.31 -8.32 4.24
N PHE A 125 -12.36 -8.48 3.33
CA PHE A 125 -10.96 -8.19 3.55
C PHE A 125 -10.37 -7.44 2.34
N THR A 126 -9.81 -6.23 2.54
CA THR A 126 -9.02 -5.58 1.49
C THR A 126 -7.55 -5.99 1.64
N SER A 127 -6.99 -6.59 0.58
CA SER A 127 -5.62 -7.08 0.54
C SER A 127 -4.66 -5.96 0.17
N HIS A 128 -4.10 -5.26 1.17
CA HIS A 128 -3.13 -4.19 0.95
C HIS A 128 -1.71 -4.72 0.71
N ASP A 129 -1.43 -5.92 1.16
CA ASP A 129 -0.17 -6.64 1.00
C ASP A 129 -0.41 -8.11 0.66
N TYR A 130 0.66 -8.87 0.45
CA TYR A 130 0.57 -10.28 0.01
C TYR A 130 0.49 -11.29 1.16
N ILE A 131 0.13 -10.88 2.39
CA ILE A 131 0.11 -11.75 3.58
C ILE A 131 -0.76 -12.99 3.42
N LEU A 132 -1.81 -12.92 2.60
CA LEU A 132 -2.71 -14.04 2.35
C LEU A 132 -2.04 -15.21 1.60
N VAL A 133 -0.98 -14.92 0.82
CA VAL A 133 -0.26 -15.89 -0.02
C VAL A 133 1.24 -15.98 0.27
N CYS A 134 1.80 -15.02 1.01
CA CYS A 134 3.21 -14.95 1.35
C CYS A 134 3.42 -14.60 2.83
N PRO A 135 4.00 -15.52 3.67
CA PRO A 135 4.22 -15.25 5.09
C PRO A 135 5.08 -14.00 5.38
N ASN A 136 5.91 -13.59 4.42
CA ASN A 136 6.70 -12.36 4.49
C ASN A 136 5.94 -11.11 3.99
N TYR A 137 4.71 -11.25 3.51
CA TYR A 137 3.80 -10.22 2.98
C TYR A 137 4.33 -9.32 1.84
N VAL A 138 5.61 -9.39 1.49
CA VAL A 138 6.25 -8.55 0.45
C VAL A 138 6.62 -9.32 -0.82
N MET A 139 6.47 -10.66 -0.83
CA MET A 139 6.89 -11.55 -1.92
C MET A 139 8.37 -11.36 -2.32
N LEU A 140 9.23 -11.14 -1.32
CA LEU A 140 10.69 -11.15 -1.43
C LEU A 140 11.26 -12.28 -0.57
N ASP A 141 12.34 -12.91 -1.02
CA ASP A 141 13.10 -13.85 -0.20
C ASP A 141 14.03 -13.13 0.79
N GLY A 142 14.79 -13.89 1.58
CA GLY A 142 15.71 -13.34 2.58
C GLY A 142 16.91 -12.58 2.00
N SER A 143 17.15 -12.70 0.70
CA SER A 143 18.19 -11.97 -0.04
C SER A 143 17.62 -10.76 -0.81
N GLY A 144 16.30 -10.49 -0.69
CA GLY A 144 15.64 -9.39 -1.36
C GLY A 144 15.22 -9.67 -2.82
N ASN A 145 15.31 -10.92 -3.29
CA ASN A 145 14.87 -11.28 -4.62
C ASN A 145 13.37 -11.53 -4.66
N LEU A 146 12.74 -11.24 -5.80
CA LEU A 146 11.32 -11.56 -6.05
C LEU A 146 11.07 -13.06 -5.89
N CYS A 147 9.99 -13.42 -5.20
CA CYS A 147 9.74 -14.81 -4.79
C CYS A 147 8.26 -15.17 -4.84
N ASP A 148 7.94 -16.26 -5.54
CA ASP A 148 6.60 -16.86 -5.65
C ASP A 148 6.52 -18.26 -4.96
N ALA A 149 7.55 -18.66 -4.22
CA ALA A 149 7.72 -20.04 -3.74
C ALA A 149 6.68 -20.51 -2.71
N CYS A 150 5.83 -19.62 -2.19
CA CYS A 150 4.79 -19.98 -1.21
C CYS A 150 3.36 -19.96 -1.80
N LEU A 151 3.19 -19.60 -3.08
CA LEU A 151 1.86 -19.48 -3.72
C LEU A 151 1.11 -20.81 -3.74
N ASP A 152 1.81 -21.92 -3.85
CA ASP A 152 1.25 -23.27 -3.76
C ASP A 152 0.86 -23.71 -2.33
N GLY A 153 1.03 -22.80 -1.35
CA GLY A 153 0.75 -23.05 0.06
C GLY A 153 1.84 -23.84 0.79
N HIS A 154 3.04 -23.98 0.22
CA HIS A 154 4.21 -24.60 0.89
C HIS A 154 5.00 -23.54 1.67
N PHE A 155 4.46 -23.10 2.81
CA PHE A 155 5.03 -22.00 3.61
C PHE A 155 6.36 -22.31 4.27
N GLY A 156 6.80 -23.58 4.28
CA GLY A 156 8.16 -23.99 4.67
C GLY A 156 9.27 -23.30 3.86
N ASN A 157 8.97 -22.83 2.64
CA ASN A 157 9.87 -22.03 1.82
C ASN A 157 10.27 -20.71 2.50
N CYS A 158 9.38 -20.09 3.27
CA CYS A 158 9.66 -18.87 4.02
C CYS A 158 10.77 -19.08 5.05
N LEU A 159 10.73 -20.18 5.80
CA LEU A 159 11.78 -20.56 6.75
C LEU A 159 13.10 -20.87 6.04
N LYS A 160 13.05 -21.72 5.00
CA LYS A 160 14.22 -22.16 4.23
C LYS A 160 14.99 -20.98 3.64
N ARG A 161 14.29 -19.99 3.12
CA ARG A 161 14.85 -18.79 2.47
C ARG A 161 15.06 -17.62 3.44
N LYS A 162 14.80 -17.81 4.75
CA LYS A 162 14.93 -16.77 5.79
C LYS A 162 14.26 -15.43 5.41
N CYS A 163 13.05 -15.50 4.82
CA CYS A 163 12.40 -14.36 4.16
C CYS A 163 12.17 -13.16 5.07
N VAL A 164 11.92 -13.37 6.39
CA VAL A 164 11.63 -12.28 7.32
C VAL A 164 12.92 -11.71 7.89
N LYS A 165 13.41 -10.62 7.31
CA LYS A 165 14.62 -9.87 7.74
C LYS A 165 15.86 -10.77 7.89
N GLY A 166 16.05 -11.77 7.03
CA GLY A 166 17.17 -12.71 7.09
C GLY A 166 17.19 -13.61 8.35
N SER A 167 16.17 -13.55 9.20
CA SER A 167 16.13 -14.24 10.49
C SER A 167 15.37 -15.56 10.40
N THR A 168 16.04 -16.67 10.75
CA THR A 168 15.43 -18.02 10.84
C THR A 168 14.27 -18.04 11.84
N ALA A 169 14.43 -17.41 13.02
CA ALA A 169 13.40 -17.38 14.05
C ALA A 169 12.14 -16.60 13.61
N LYS A 170 12.32 -15.42 13.01
CA LYS A 170 11.21 -14.61 12.49
C LYS A 170 10.52 -15.30 11.32
N SER A 171 11.27 -15.92 10.42
CA SER A 171 10.73 -16.66 9.28
C SER A 171 10.00 -17.93 9.72
N GLY A 172 10.50 -18.62 10.74
CA GLY A 172 9.81 -19.76 11.35
C GLY A 172 8.48 -19.36 11.98
N MET A 173 8.44 -18.25 12.69
CA MET A 173 7.19 -17.71 13.26
C MET A 173 6.17 -17.37 12.19
N ALA A 174 6.60 -16.69 11.12
CA ALA A 174 5.72 -16.34 10.00
C ALA A 174 5.21 -17.60 9.26
N MET A 175 6.05 -18.60 9.09
CA MET A 175 5.66 -19.91 8.55
C MET A 175 4.60 -20.58 9.44
N LEU A 176 4.84 -20.64 10.76
CA LEU A 176 3.90 -21.24 11.71
C LEU A 176 2.55 -20.52 11.72
N GLU A 177 2.53 -19.19 11.66
CA GLU A 177 1.30 -18.40 11.50
C GLU A 177 0.54 -18.83 10.24
N ALA A 178 1.21 -18.85 9.09
CA ALA A 178 0.58 -19.18 7.82
C ALA A 178 0.05 -20.63 7.78
N GLU A 179 0.83 -21.60 8.28
CA GLU A 179 0.39 -23.00 8.37
C GLU A 179 -0.81 -23.15 9.33
N TYR A 180 -0.78 -22.48 10.48
CA TYR A 180 -1.89 -22.49 11.43
C TYR A 180 -3.18 -21.94 10.81
N LEU A 181 -3.11 -20.79 10.13
CA LEU A 181 -4.24 -20.16 9.47
C LEU A 181 -4.80 -21.04 8.35
N LYS A 182 -3.91 -21.71 7.58
CA LYS A 182 -4.27 -22.67 6.53
C LYS A 182 -4.99 -23.88 7.12
N LEU A 183 -4.41 -24.52 8.15
CA LEU A 183 -4.98 -25.70 8.80
C LEU A 183 -6.37 -25.40 9.42
N ARG A 184 -6.53 -24.24 10.02
CA ARG A 184 -7.84 -23.81 10.56
C ARG A 184 -8.84 -23.38 9.49
N GLY A 185 -8.43 -23.23 8.25
CA GLY A 185 -9.27 -22.68 7.20
C GLY A 185 -9.73 -21.24 7.50
N SER A 186 -8.88 -20.44 8.18
CA SER A 186 -9.27 -19.09 8.64
C SER A 186 -9.71 -18.19 7.49
N TYR A 187 -9.04 -18.26 6.36
CA TYR A 187 -9.40 -17.47 5.17
C TYR A 187 -10.73 -17.87 4.51
N LYS A 188 -11.24 -19.09 4.77
CA LYS A 188 -12.57 -19.53 4.30
C LYS A 188 -13.72 -18.84 5.02
N LYS A 189 -13.44 -18.14 6.13
CA LYS A 189 -14.43 -17.36 6.89
C LYS A 189 -14.57 -15.93 6.36
N ILE A 190 -13.74 -15.54 5.40
CA ILE A 190 -13.82 -14.27 4.69
C ILE A 190 -14.73 -14.48 3.48
N ASP A 191 -15.80 -13.72 3.38
CA ASP A 191 -16.79 -13.88 2.31
C ASP A 191 -16.29 -13.29 0.98
N ARG A 192 -15.60 -12.14 1.02
CA ARG A 192 -14.97 -11.53 -0.16
C ARG A 192 -13.62 -10.92 0.20
N ILE A 193 -12.70 -11.01 -0.74
CA ILE A 193 -11.38 -10.36 -0.68
C ILE A 193 -11.33 -9.32 -1.79
N VAL A 194 -11.16 -8.07 -1.43
CA VAL A 194 -10.95 -6.97 -2.37
C VAL A 194 -9.46 -6.90 -2.72
N ALA A 195 -9.17 -7.03 -4.00
CA ALA A 195 -7.84 -6.87 -4.57
C ALA A 195 -7.73 -5.50 -5.25
N PRO A 196 -6.87 -4.59 -4.78
CA PRO A 196 -6.73 -3.24 -5.33
C PRO A 196 -6.10 -3.16 -6.73
N SER A 197 -5.48 -4.24 -7.21
CA SER A 197 -4.91 -4.36 -8.54
C SER A 197 -5.26 -5.72 -9.17
N GLN A 198 -5.22 -5.79 -10.50
CA GLN A 198 -5.35 -7.08 -11.21
C GLN A 198 -4.18 -8.01 -10.86
N PHE A 199 -2.97 -7.45 -10.73
CA PHE A 199 -1.81 -8.20 -10.28
C PHE A 199 -2.04 -8.86 -8.91
N MET A 200 -2.58 -8.13 -7.93
CA MET A 200 -2.93 -8.71 -6.62
C MET A 200 -4.00 -9.81 -6.78
N ARG A 201 -5.02 -9.56 -7.59
CA ARG A 201 -6.07 -10.56 -7.87
C ARG A 201 -5.47 -11.85 -8.46
N GLU A 202 -4.59 -11.74 -9.43
CA GLU A 202 -3.91 -12.88 -10.04
C GLU A 202 -3.10 -13.66 -9.00
N LYS A 203 -2.32 -12.97 -8.15
CA LYS A 203 -1.54 -13.63 -7.09
C LYS A 203 -2.40 -14.33 -6.04
N LEU A 204 -3.57 -13.79 -5.73
CA LEU A 204 -4.54 -14.47 -4.85
C LEU A 204 -5.13 -15.72 -5.52
N LEU A 205 -5.48 -15.65 -6.80
CA LEU A 205 -5.96 -16.82 -7.55
C LEU A 205 -4.88 -17.90 -7.70
N GLU A 206 -3.64 -17.53 -8.03
CA GLU A 206 -2.48 -18.42 -8.03
C GLU A 206 -2.23 -19.04 -6.65
N GLY A 207 -2.51 -18.29 -5.58
CA GLY A 207 -2.46 -18.74 -4.19
C GLY A 207 -3.62 -19.66 -3.76
N GLY A 208 -4.49 -20.03 -4.69
CA GLY A 208 -5.58 -20.99 -4.48
C GLY A 208 -6.86 -20.40 -3.89
N PHE A 209 -7.01 -19.08 -3.84
CA PHE A 209 -8.28 -18.46 -3.46
C PHE A 209 -9.31 -18.64 -4.59
N PRO A 210 -10.56 -19.04 -4.26
CA PRO A 210 -11.62 -19.20 -5.27
C PRO A 210 -11.92 -17.88 -5.99
N ALA A 211 -12.11 -17.93 -7.31
CA ALA A 211 -12.38 -16.72 -8.10
C ALA A 211 -13.61 -15.93 -7.63
N GLN A 212 -14.64 -16.62 -7.13
CA GLN A 212 -15.84 -16.00 -6.56
C GLN A 212 -15.59 -15.31 -5.22
N GLN A 213 -14.47 -15.59 -4.54
CA GLN A 213 -14.08 -14.94 -3.29
C GLN A 213 -13.26 -13.66 -3.55
N VAL A 214 -12.61 -13.50 -4.70
CA VAL A 214 -11.71 -12.40 -5.01
C VAL A 214 -12.34 -11.42 -5.98
N VAL A 215 -12.54 -10.18 -5.52
CA VAL A 215 -13.11 -9.08 -6.33
C VAL A 215 -12.02 -8.05 -6.59
N TYR A 216 -11.88 -7.64 -7.85
CA TYR A 216 -11.02 -6.51 -8.20
C TYR A 216 -11.77 -5.20 -7.97
N MET A 217 -11.23 -4.34 -7.12
CA MET A 217 -11.69 -2.98 -6.93
C MET A 217 -10.47 -2.09 -6.73
N GLN A 218 -10.16 -1.28 -7.73
CA GLN A 218 -9.05 -0.33 -7.69
C GLN A 218 -9.28 0.71 -6.59
N ASN A 219 -8.25 1.02 -5.78
CA ASN A 219 -8.37 2.01 -4.71
C ASN A 219 -8.83 3.38 -5.25
N PHE A 220 -9.55 4.11 -4.43
CA PHE A 220 -10.03 5.46 -4.73
C PHE A 220 -9.02 6.53 -4.31
N ALA A 221 -9.11 7.70 -4.92
CA ALA A 221 -8.45 8.92 -4.47
C ALA A 221 -9.40 9.71 -3.55
N LYS A 222 -8.84 10.45 -2.59
CA LYS A 222 -9.62 11.41 -1.78
C LYS A 222 -10.20 12.52 -2.65
N GLN A 223 -11.32 13.11 -2.21
CA GLN A 223 -11.99 14.17 -2.98
C GLN A 223 -11.07 15.35 -3.30
N GLU A 224 -10.22 15.78 -2.38
CA GLU A 224 -9.24 16.85 -2.61
C GLU A 224 -8.31 16.55 -3.81
N ILE A 225 -7.91 15.28 -3.97
CA ILE A 225 -7.07 14.82 -5.09
C ILE A 225 -7.87 14.85 -6.40
N LEU A 226 -9.14 14.45 -6.35
CA LEU A 226 -10.04 14.49 -7.51
C LEU A 226 -10.31 15.93 -7.95
N ASP A 227 -10.54 16.85 -7.01
CA ASP A 227 -10.76 18.27 -7.27
C ASP A 227 -9.53 18.89 -7.93
N ASN A 228 -8.33 18.55 -7.48
CA ASN A 228 -7.09 18.97 -8.13
C ASN A 228 -6.98 18.44 -9.56
N ALA A 229 -7.33 17.19 -9.81
CA ALA A 229 -7.34 16.62 -11.15
C ALA A 229 -8.36 17.33 -12.07
N ALA A 230 -9.53 17.68 -11.52
CA ALA A 230 -10.61 18.36 -12.26
C ALA A 230 -10.29 19.84 -12.58
N ASP A 231 -9.53 20.54 -11.73
CA ASP A 231 -9.05 21.89 -11.98
C ASP A 231 -8.24 22.00 -13.29
N GLY A 232 -7.46 20.98 -13.63
CA GLY A 232 -6.78 20.88 -14.92
C GLY A 232 -5.65 21.89 -15.16
N THR A 233 -5.37 22.78 -14.19
CA THR A 233 -4.33 23.80 -14.32
C THR A 233 -2.95 23.15 -14.36
N ASP A 234 -2.15 23.52 -15.38
CA ASP A 234 -0.72 23.17 -15.43
C ASP A 234 0.06 24.08 -14.46
N ARG A 235 0.64 23.49 -13.42
CA ARG A 235 1.46 24.19 -12.41
C ARG A 235 2.92 23.78 -12.47
N THR A 236 3.33 23.03 -13.50
CA THR A 236 4.70 22.57 -13.70
C THR A 236 5.70 23.73 -13.65
N ASP A 237 6.77 23.60 -12.89
CA ASP A 237 7.85 24.61 -12.83
C ASP A 237 8.76 24.45 -14.04
N TRP A 238 8.34 25.04 -15.15
CA TRP A 238 9.08 25.02 -16.43
C TRP A 238 10.42 25.74 -16.39
N ASP A 239 10.59 26.71 -15.49
CA ASP A 239 11.84 27.45 -15.34
C ASP A 239 12.90 26.64 -14.57
N ASN A 240 12.47 25.79 -13.64
CA ASN A 240 13.31 24.94 -12.80
C ASN A 240 12.80 23.49 -12.80
N PRO A 241 12.84 22.79 -13.96
CA PRO A 241 12.25 21.46 -14.10
C PRO A 241 12.92 20.45 -13.18
N TYR A 242 12.13 19.52 -12.62
CA TYR A 242 12.66 18.46 -11.79
C TYR A 242 11.89 17.15 -11.91
N LEU A 243 12.60 16.07 -11.64
CA LEU A 243 12.05 14.75 -11.41
C LEU A 243 11.76 14.61 -9.92
N LEU A 244 10.60 14.07 -9.56
CA LEU A 244 10.18 13.90 -8.17
C LEU A 244 10.09 12.43 -7.79
N PHE A 245 10.85 12.01 -6.79
CA PHE A 245 10.59 10.78 -6.07
C PHE A 245 9.93 11.13 -4.74
N PHE A 246 8.84 10.45 -4.37
CA PHE A 246 8.24 10.60 -3.06
C PHE A 246 7.76 9.29 -2.47
N GLY A 247 8.12 9.07 -1.22
CA GLY A 247 7.80 7.85 -0.50
C GLY A 247 8.87 7.50 0.54
N ARG A 248 8.70 6.31 1.14
CA ARG A 248 9.68 5.81 2.09
C ARG A 248 11.02 5.54 1.41
N LEU A 249 12.12 6.03 1.99
CA LEU A 249 13.47 5.77 1.52
C LEU A 249 13.92 4.38 2.00
N SER A 250 13.55 3.36 1.24
CA SER A 250 13.86 1.97 1.55
C SER A 250 14.26 1.21 0.28
N SER A 251 15.05 0.14 0.43
CA SER A 251 15.66 -0.56 -0.69
C SER A 251 14.63 -1.12 -1.67
N GLU A 252 13.46 -1.53 -1.19
CA GLU A 252 12.37 -2.02 -2.05
C GLU A 252 11.76 -0.94 -2.95
N LYS A 253 11.88 0.34 -2.59
CA LYS A 253 11.43 1.47 -3.40
C LYS A 253 12.41 1.88 -4.50
N GLY A 254 13.64 1.33 -4.47
CA GLY A 254 14.64 1.52 -5.53
C GLY A 254 15.16 2.94 -5.67
N VAL A 255 15.14 3.73 -4.60
CA VAL A 255 15.61 5.11 -4.63
C VAL A 255 17.13 5.20 -4.85
N ASP A 256 17.88 4.20 -4.40
CA ASP A 256 19.30 4.03 -4.68
C ASP A 256 19.60 3.81 -6.18
N VAL A 257 18.75 3.01 -6.85
CA VAL A 257 18.80 2.80 -8.32
C VAL A 257 18.48 4.10 -9.07
N LEU A 258 17.51 4.87 -8.57
CA LEU A 258 17.16 6.17 -9.15
C LEU A 258 18.34 7.16 -9.07
N VAL A 259 18.98 7.25 -7.90
CA VAL A 259 20.13 8.13 -7.71
C VAL A 259 21.28 7.71 -8.61
N ASP A 260 21.60 6.41 -8.70
CA ASP A 260 22.64 5.89 -9.59
C ASP A 260 22.34 6.20 -11.08
N ALA A 261 21.08 6.01 -11.51
CA ALA A 261 20.65 6.32 -12.88
C ALA A 261 20.76 7.82 -13.20
N PHE A 262 20.32 8.69 -12.28
CA PHE A 262 20.38 10.13 -12.46
C PHE A 262 21.83 10.64 -12.50
N ILE A 263 22.70 10.17 -11.59
CA ILE A 263 24.13 10.52 -11.56
C ILE A 263 24.82 10.10 -12.88
N LYS A 264 24.51 8.89 -13.37
CA LYS A 264 25.05 8.38 -14.63
C LYS A 264 24.74 9.30 -15.81
N ASP A 265 23.54 9.89 -15.83
CA ASP A 265 23.06 10.70 -16.94
C ASP A 265 23.36 12.20 -16.81
N LEU A 266 23.91 12.67 -15.67
CA LEU A 266 24.21 14.08 -15.42
C LEU A 266 24.84 14.82 -16.61
N PRO A 267 25.83 14.24 -17.35
CA PRO A 267 26.45 14.92 -18.49
C PRO A 267 25.53 15.08 -19.71
N SER A 268 24.46 14.26 -19.80
CA SER A 268 23.56 14.20 -20.96
C SER A 268 22.20 14.85 -20.68
N LEU A 269 21.90 15.16 -19.43
CA LEU A 269 20.64 15.78 -19.00
C LEU A 269 20.71 17.30 -19.14
N PRO A 270 19.58 17.98 -19.47
CA PRO A 270 19.49 19.44 -19.44
C PRO A 270 20.06 20.00 -18.12
N ALA A 271 20.89 21.03 -18.21
CA ALA A 271 21.63 21.55 -17.04
C ALA A 271 20.74 21.98 -15.88
N LYS A 272 19.52 22.42 -16.16
CA LYS A 272 18.54 22.86 -15.16
C LYS A 272 17.71 21.72 -14.54
N LEU A 273 17.70 20.52 -15.15
CA LEU A 273 16.88 19.42 -14.68
C LEU A 273 17.46 18.87 -13.36
N ARG A 274 16.68 18.87 -12.31
CA ARG A 274 17.04 18.41 -10.96
C ARG A 274 16.31 17.11 -10.60
N LEU A 275 16.77 16.47 -9.55
CA LEU A 275 16.08 15.37 -8.87
C LEU A 275 15.73 15.79 -7.45
N VAL A 276 14.44 15.81 -7.13
CA VAL A 276 13.95 16.09 -5.78
C VAL A 276 13.46 14.78 -5.15
N ILE A 277 13.98 14.44 -3.97
CA ILE A 277 13.66 13.22 -3.23
C ILE A 277 12.96 13.61 -1.94
N ALA A 278 11.66 13.32 -1.86
CA ALA A 278 10.82 13.60 -0.70
C ALA A 278 10.51 12.31 0.06
N GLY A 279 10.82 12.30 1.34
CA GLY A 279 10.59 11.17 2.23
C GLY A 279 11.73 10.94 3.20
N ASP A 280 11.58 9.90 4.02
CA ASP A 280 12.60 9.46 4.97
C ASP A 280 12.59 7.93 5.07
N GLY A 281 13.68 7.36 5.57
CA GLY A 281 13.79 5.91 5.72
C GLY A 281 15.23 5.41 5.87
N PRO A 282 15.39 4.08 6.00
CA PRO A 282 16.68 3.46 6.28
C PRO A 282 17.76 3.69 5.20
N GLU A 283 17.37 3.99 3.96
CA GLU A 283 18.32 4.25 2.86
C GLU A 283 18.82 5.70 2.81
N ARG A 284 18.33 6.61 3.66
CA ARG A 284 18.69 8.04 3.62
C ARG A 284 20.20 8.27 3.65
N GLN A 285 20.89 7.67 4.59
CA GLN A 285 22.34 7.82 4.72
C GLN A 285 23.09 7.30 3.49
N ASN A 286 22.69 6.13 2.99
CA ASN A 286 23.29 5.54 1.78
C ASN A 286 23.12 6.47 0.56
N ILE A 287 21.96 7.12 0.43
CA ILE A 287 21.68 8.08 -0.66
C ILE A 287 22.54 9.33 -0.51
N GLU A 288 22.64 9.90 0.68
CA GLU A 288 23.49 11.06 0.98
C GLU A 288 24.96 10.78 0.67
N GLU A 289 25.48 9.60 1.04
CA GLU A 289 26.84 9.16 0.75
C GLU A 289 27.09 9.00 -0.77
N LYS A 290 26.13 8.42 -1.51
CA LYS A 290 26.22 8.29 -2.97
C LYS A 290 26.28 9.66 -3.67
N ILE A 291 25.41 10.59 -3.27
CA ILE A 291 25.38 11.95 -3.83
C ILE A 291 26.70 12.68 -3.59
N ALA A 292 27.21 12.62 -2.35
CA ALA A 292 28.48 13.25 -1.98
C ALA A 292 29.65 12.65 -2.77
N ALA A 293 29.70 11.33 -2.93
CA ALA A 293 30.75 10.65 -3.69
C ALA A 293 30.74 11.00 -5.18
N ALA A 294 29.59 11.36 -5.75
CA ALA A 294 29.47 11.79 -7.16
C ALA A 294 29.92 13.24 -7.42
N GLY A 295 30.23 14.00 -6.36
CA GLY A 295 30.83 15.33 -6.42
C GLY A 295 29.85 16.50 -6.51
N ALA A 296 30.38 17.71 -6.67
CA ALA A 296 29.62 18.96 -6.54
C ALA A 296 28.41 19.05 -7.50
N VAL A 297 28.59 18.65 -8.76
CA VAL A 297 27.49 18.70 -9.75
C VAL A 297 26.30 17.84 -9.34
N ALA A 298 26.54 16.67 -8.76
CA ALA A 298 25.47 15.83 -8.25
C ALA A 298 24.79 16.44 -7.02
N SER A 299 25.60 17.00 -6.10
CA SER A 299 25.11 17.66 -4.88
C SER A 299 24.26 18.90 -5.19
N ASP A 300 24.55 19.63 -6.26
CA ASP A 300 23.77 20.80 -6.68
C ASP A 300 22.46 20.43 -7.40
N ARG A 301 22.36 19.22 -7.97
CA ARG A 301 21.22 18.80 -8.79
C ARG A 301 20.32 17.74 -8.14
N ILE A 302 20.72 17.18 -6.99
CA ILE A 302 19.92 16.18 -6.25
C ILE A 302 19.63 16.75 -4.87
N GLU A 303 18.36 16.95 -4.57
CA GLU A 303 17.89 17.54 -3.33
C GLU A 303 17.07 16.52 -2.50
N LEU A 304 17.46 16.30 -1.23
CA LEU A 304 16.67 15.52 -0.26
C LEU A 304 15.89 16.48 0.63
N VAL A 305 14.59 16.59 0.40
CA VAL A 305 13.71 17.51 1.16
C VAL A 305 13.15 16.90 2.46
N GLY A 306 13.46 15.62 2.73
CA GLY A 306 12.98 14.93 3.93
C GLY A 306 11.49 14.61 3.88
N PHE A 307 10.93 14.29 5.07
CA PHE A 307 9.50 14.00 5.18
C PHE A 307 8.69 15.28 4.93
N GLN A 308 7.66 15.16 4.11
CA GLN A 308 6.78 16.27 3.73
C GLN A 308 5.34 16.01 4.21
N SER A 309 4.62 17.08 4.56
CA SER A 309 3.18 17.00 4.80
C SER A 309 2.41 16.66 3.51
N SER A 310 1.17 16.18 3.61
CA SER A 310 0.34 15.91 2.42
C SER A 310 0.18 17.14 1.52
N ALA A 311 0.00 18.33 2.11
CA ALA A 311 -0.14 19.57 1.35
C ALA A 311 1.18 19.99 0.65
N ASP A 312 2.34 19.76 1.31
CA ASP A 312 3.64 20.01 0.70
C ASP A 312 3.92 19.02 -0.43
N MET A 313 3.57 17.75 -0.22
CA MET A 313 3.70 16.72 -1.26
C MET A 313 2.86 17.02 -2.49
N GLN A 314 1.62 17.48 -2.31
CA GLN A 314 0.78 17.91 -3.42
C GLN A 314 1.45 19.05 -4.19
N ARG A 315 1.98 20.08 -3.50
CA ARG A 315 2.72 21.18 -4.14
C ARG A 315 3.97 20.70 -4.91
N HIS A 316 4.69 19.72 -4.35
CA HIS A 316 5.82 19.12 -5.06
C HIS A 316 5.34 18.34 -6.31
N ALA A 317 4.27 17.56 -6.21
CA ALA A 317 3.74 16.84 -7.35
C ALA A 317 3.23 17.79 -8.46
N GLU A 318 2.50 18.85 -8.10
CA GLU A 318 2.00 19.85 -9.06
C GLU A 318 3.11 20.56 -9.86
N LYS A 319 4.26 20.80 -9.23
CA LYS A 319 5.40 21.51 -9.85
C LYS A 319 6.39 20.60 -10.55
N ALA A 320 6.35 19.30 -10.27
CA ALA A 320 7.26 18.34 -10.87
C ALA A 320 7.02 18.17 -12.37
N SER A 321 8.08 18.01 -13.14
CA SER A 321 7.97 17.67 -14.55
C SER A 321 7.64 16.20 -14.76
N LEU A 322 8.20 15.30 -13.95
CA LEU A 322 7.88 13.87 -13.94
C LEU A 322 8.00 13.35 -12.51
N ALA A 323 7.17 12.41 -12.14
CA ALA A 323 7.36 11.64 -10.92
C ALA A 323 8.01 10.28 -11.21
N ILE A 324 8.69 9.70 -10.21
CA ILE A 324 9.43 8.46 -10.38
C ILE A 324 8.91 7.41 -9.38
N ALA A 325 8.56 6.24 -9.90
CA ALA A 325 8.17 5.06 -9.13
C ALA A 325 9.12 3.89 -9.45
N SER A 326 10.37 3.97 -8.96
CA SER A 326 11.48 3.06 -9.24
C SER A 326 11.47 1.74 -8.45
N SER A 327 10.31 1.31 -7.96
CA SER A 327 10.19 0.16 -7.07
C SER A 327 10.79 -1.12 -7.63
N ARG A 328 11.49 -1.88 -6.77
CA ARG A 328 12.05 -3.20 -7.05
C ARG A 328 11.17 -4.34 -6.55
N TRP A 329 10.15 -4.02 -5.79
CA TRP A 329 9.20 -4.99 -5.27
C TRP A 329 7.83 -4.84 -5.94
N ARG A 330 6.98 -5.83 -5.75
CA ARG A 330 5.63 -5.87 -6.32
C ARG A 330 4.71 -4.91 -5.56
N GLU A 331 4.63 -3.66 -6.04
CA GLU A 331 3.63 -2.72 -5.55
C GLU A 331 2.23 -3.25 -5.85
N ASN A 332 1.29 -2.93 -4.99
CA ASN A 332 -0.10 -3.23 -5.26
C ASN A 332 -0.72 -2.10 -6.09
N MET A 333 -1.10 -1.01 -5.43
CA MET A 333 -1.57 0.22 -6.06
C MET A 333 -0.98 1.42 -5.32
N PRO A 334 0.18 1.93 -5.76
CA PRO A 334 0.86 3.02 -5.04
C PRO A 334 0.10 4.35 -5.18
N TYR A 335 -0.33 4.91 -4.05
CA TYR A 335 -1.01 6.20 -4.00
C TYR A 335 -0.16 7.34 -4.57
N SER A 336 1.17 7.28 -4.45
CA SER A 336 2.07 8.27 -5.02
C SER A 336 1.89 8.45 -6.53
N ILE A 337 1.59 7.38 -7.28
CA ILE A 337 1.29 7.48 -8.71
C ILE A 337 -0.07 8.19 -8.93
N VAL A 338 -1.08 7.85 -8.13
CA VAL A 338 -2.40 8.48 -8.22
C VAL A 338 -2.33 9.97 -7.90
N GLU A 339 -1.57 10.35 -6.88
CA GLU A 339 -1.33 11.74 -6.47
C GLU A 339 -0.58 12.53 -7.56
N ALA A 340 0.45 11.92 -8.18
CA ALA A 340 1.15 12.51 -9.33
C ALA A 340 0.20 12.71 -10.51
N PHE A 341 -0.58 11.70 -10.87
CA PHE A 341 -1.53 11.77 -11.97
C PHE A 341 -2.62 12.84 -11.76
N ALA A 342 -3.13 12.98 -10.52
CA ALA A 342 -4.09 14.02 -10.20
C ALA A 342 -3.53 15.44 -10.40
N SER A 343 -2.23 15.61 -10.15
CA SER A 343 -1.51 16.85 -10.45
C SER A 343 -1.21 17.03 -11.94
N GLY A 344 -1.53 16.05 -12.78
CA GLY A 344 -1.18 16.03 -14.19
C GLY A 344 0.30 15.70 -14.42
N THR A 345 0.99 15.11 -13.46
CA THR A 345 2.40 14.79 -13.54
C THR A 345 2.59 13.36 -14.03
N PRO A 346 3.13 13.15 -15.24
CA PRO A 346 3.39 11.82 -15.76
C PRO A 346 4.47 11.09 -14.94
N VAL A 347 4.47 9.76 -14.96
CA VAL A 347 5.31 8.94 -14.09
C VAL A 347 6.28 8.08 -14.91
N ILE A 348 7.55 8.02 -14.49
CA ILE A 348 8.44 6.93 -14.89
C ILE A 348 8.27 5.80 -13.88
N GLY A 349 7.70 4.68 -14.31
CA GLY A 349 7.32 3.55 -13.45
C GLY A 349 8.08 2.26 -13.76
N SER A 350 8.48 1.51 -12.74
CA SER A 350 9.01 0.16 -12.92
C SER A 350 7.93 -0.82 -13.39
N GLU A 351 8.26 -1.69 -14.34
CA GLU A 351 7.37 -2.74 -14.88
C GLU A 351 7.19 -3.88 -13.86
N ILE A 352 6.61 -3.59 -12.69
CA ILE A 352 6.47 -4.57 -11.61
C ILE A 352 5.18 -4.37 -10.80
N GLY A 353 4.57 -5.48 -10.38
CA GLY A 353 3.35 -5.46 -9.57
C GLY A 353 2.20 -4.77 -10.28
N GLY A 354 1.46 -3.93 -9.57
CA GLY A 354 0.36 -3.14 -10.12
C GLY A 354 0.79 -1.81 -10.78
N ILE A 355 2.09 -1.46 -10.80
CA ILE A 355 2.54 -0.21 -11.44
C ILE A 355 2.17 -0.16 -12.94
N PRO A 356 2.34 -1.24 -13.75
CA PRO A 356 1.96 -1.22 -15.16
C PRO A 356 0.46 -1.04 -15.43
N GLU A 357 -0.39 -1.21 -14.42
CA GLU A 357 -1.83 -0.95 -14.54
C GLU A 357 -2.15 0.56 -14.50
N LEU A 358 -1.24 1.37 -13.92
CA LEU A 358 -1.34 2.82 -13.86
C LEU A 358 -0.44 3.48 -14.91
N VAL A 359 0.84 3.11 -14.95
CA VAL A 359 1.83 3.71 -15.85
C VAL A 359 1.87 2.94 -17.16
N VAL A 360 1.20 3.49 -18.16
CA VAL A 360 1.13 2.94 -19.51
C VAL A 360 2.08 3.74 -20.41
N GLU A 361 3.05 3.04 -21.04
CA GLU A 361 4.09 3.63 -21.88
C GLU A 361 3.50 4.56 -22.94
N GLY A 362 3.95 5.81 -22.96
CA GLY A 362 3.53 6.82 -23.91
C GLY A 362 2.11 7.40 -23.67
N GLN A 363 1.37 6.91 -22.68
CA GLN A 363 0.03 7.42 -22.37
C GLN A 363 -0.01 8.20 -21.04
N THR A 364 0.36 7.56 -19.94
CA THR A 364 0.38 8.16 -18.60
C THR A 364 1.80 8.29 -18.04
N GLY A 365 2.78 7.84 -18.79
CA GLY A 365 4.18 7.90 -18.38
C GLY A 365 5.10 7.07 -19.26
N LEU A 366 6.25 6.74 -18.70
CA LEU A 366 7.29 5.92 -19.32
C LEU A 366 7.60 4.73 -18.41
N THR A 367 8.04 3.61 -18.98
CA THR A 367 8.33 2.41 -18.20
C THR A 367 9.83 2.08 -18.17
N CYS A 368 10.26 1.39 -17.12
CA CYS A 368 11.61 0.87 -16.96
C CYS A 368 11.59 -0.50 -16.28
N LYS A 369 12.65 -1.29 -16.47
CA LYS A 369 12.81 -2.57 -15.78
C LYS A 369 13.12 -2.35 -14.29
N PRO A 370 12.51 -3.12 -13.38
CA PRO A 370 12.71 -2.96 -11.95
C PRO A 370 14.15 -3.26 -11.54
N GLY A 371 14.77 -2.34 -10.78
CA GLY A 371 16.12 -2.50 -10.25
C GLY A 371 17.25 -2.37 -11.29
N ASP A 372 16.95 -2.01 -12.52
CA ASP A 372 17.91 -1.88 -13.63
C ASP A 372 18.26 -0.40 -13.83
N VAL A 373 19.48 -0.03 -13.42
CA VAL A 373 20.00 1.34 -13.53
C VAL A 373 20.02 1.82 -14.99
N ASP A 374 20.41 0.95 -15.94
CA ASP A 374 20.51 1.31 -17.35
C ASP A 374 19.14 1.54 -17.97
N SER A 375 18.16 0.71 -17.64
CA SER A 375 16.79 0.86 -18.10
C SER A 375 16.15 2.13 -17.52
N LEU A 376 16.36 2.43 -16.24
CA LEU A 376 15.85 3.67 -15.62
C LEU A 376 16.53 4.91 -16.19
N SER A 377 17.86 4.87 -16.41
CA SER A 377 18.64 5.91 -17.09
C SER A 377 18.03 6.23 -18.47
N GLN A 378 17.77 5.21 -19.27
CA GLN A 378 17.13 5.37 -20.59
C GLN A 378 15.74 6.02 -20.49
N ALA A 379 14.95 5.62 -19.48
CA ALA A 379 13.62 6.21 -19.25
C ALA A 379 13.74 7.68 -18.80
N ILE A 380 14.70 8.04 -17.97
CA ILE A 380 15.00 9.42 -17.56
C ILE A 380 15.38 10.28 -18.79
N LEU A 381 16.25 9.78 -19.67
CA LEU A 381 16.64 10.49 -20.89
C LEU A 381 15.45 10.69 -21.85
N ARG A 382 14.57 9.68 -21.99
CA ARG A 382 13.32 9.82 -22.75
C ARG A 382 12.38 10.84 -22.09
N GLY A 383 12.30 10.83 -20.76
CA GLY A 383 11.53 11.79 -19.99
C GLY A 383 12.03 13.23 -20.17
N ALA A 384 13.34 13.45 -20.18
CA ALA A 384 13.92 14.76 -20.44
C ALA A 384 13.52 15.30 -21.84
N ARG A 385 13.53 14.45 -22.87
CA ARG A 385 13.05 14.82 -24.22
C ARG A 385 11.55 15.07 -24.27
N LEU A 386 10.76 14.32 -23.50
CA LEU A 386 9.31 14.53 -23.39
C LEU A 386 9.00 15.90 -22.80
N ILE A 387 9.73 16.34 -21.76
CA ILE A 387 9.58 17.67 -21.13
C ILE A 387 9.82 18.78 -22.15
N GLU A 388 10.74 18.61 -23.10
CA GLU A 388 11.02 19.57 -24.19
C GLU A 388 9.94 19.56 -25.28
N ASN A 389 9.14 18.51 -25.41
CA ASN A 389 8.01 18.40 -26.35
C ASN A 389 6.70 18.75 -25.66
N HIS A 390 6.38 20.05 -25.55
CA HIS A 390 5.21 20.54 -24.82
C HIS A 390 3.87 19.96 -25.29
N GLU A 391 3.70 19.66 -26.58
CA GLU A 391 2.45 19.07 -27.09
C GLU A 391 2.26 17.64 -26.60
N ALA A 392 3.28 16.80 -26.74
CA ALA A 392 3.25 15.41 -26.26
C ALA A 392 3.14 15.35 -24.73
N TYR A 393 3.82 16.27 -24.03
CA TYR A 393 3.75 16.36 -22.58
C TYR A 393 2.35 16.75 -22.11
N ALA A 394 1.73 17.78 -22.70
CA ALA A 394 0.35 18.22 -22.35
C ALA A 394 -0.69 17.11 -22.59
N ALA A 395 -0.54 16.35 -23.69
CA ALA A 395 -1.39 15.20 -23.95
C ALA A 395 -1.26 14.14 -22.84
N MET A 396 -0.04 13.86 -22.39
CA MET A 396 0.21 12.90 -21.31
C MET A 396 -0.32 13.39 -19.95
N GLN A 397 -0.20 14.69 -19.64
CA GLN A 397 -0.81 15.33 -18.47
C GLN A 397 -2.33 15.12 -18.46
N ALA A 398 -2.98 15.38 -19.60
CA ALA A 398 -4.44 15.20 -19.72
C ALA A 398 -4.85 13.73 -19.47
N ASN A 399 -4.09 12.77 -20.03
CA ASN A 399 -4.32 11.35 -19.81
C ASN A 399 -4.18 10.97 -18.32
N CYS A 400 -3.18 11.51 -17.62
CA CYS A 400 -2.98 11.28 -16.18
C CYS A 400 -4.20 11.74 -15.36
N ARG A 401 -4.67 12.96 -15.60
CA ARG A 401 -5.86 13.49 -14.92
C ARG A 401 -7.13 12.68 -15.24
N SER A 402 -7.33 12.38 -16.54
CA SER A 402 -8.49 11.57 -16.97
C SER A 402 -8.48 10.20 -16.28
N TYR A 403 -7.31 9.56 -16.17
CA TYR A 403 -7.17 8.28 -15.46
C TYR A 403 -7.71 8.36 -14.03
N VAL A 404 -7.31 9.39 -13.28
CA VAL A 404 -7.74 9.57 -11.87
C VAL A 404 -9.24 9.83 -11.79
N LEU A 405 -9.76 10.73 -12.62
CA LEU A 405 -11.19 11.10 -12.62
C LEU A 405 -12.10 9.92 -12.98
N GLU A 406 -11.69 9.10 -13.95
CA GLU A 406 -12.51 7.98 -14.44
C GLU A 406 -12.39 6.73 -13.56
N ARG A 407 -11.20 6.47 -13.00
CA ARG A 407 -10.89 5.18 -12.36
C ARG A 407 -10.73 5.25 -10.85
N CYS A 408 -10.41 6.43 -10.28
CA CYS A 408 -10.16 6.58 -8.86
C CYS A 408 -11.27 7.35 -8.13
N SER A 409 -12.47 7.47 -8.70
CA SER A 409 -13.61 8.15 -8.08
C SER A 409 -13.97 7.52 -6.73
N GLN A 410 -13.93 8.31 -5.66
CA GLN A 410 -14.34 7.88 -4.32
C GLN A 410 -15.84 7.56 -4.31
N GLU A 411 -16.67 8.38 -4.91
CA GLU A 411 -18.13 8.17 -4.98
C GLU A 411 -18.46 6.83 -5.66
N LYS A 412 -17.87 6.57 -6.82
CA LYS A 412 -18.06 5.31 -7.54
C LYS A 412 -17.60 4.12 -6.70
N TYR A 413 -16.42 4.22 -6.08
CA TYR A 413 -15.89 3.17 -5.22
C TYR A 413 -16.84 2.84 -4.06
N MET A 414 -17.31 3.88 -3.35
CA MET A 414 -18.23 3.70 -2.22
C MET A 414 -19.57 3.10 -2.67
N LYS A 415 -20.08 3.50 -3.82
CA LYS A 415 -21.30 2.91 -4.40
C LYS A 415 -21.11 1.42 -4.73
N ASP A 416 -20.02 1.08 -5.40
CA ASP A 416 -19.73 -0.31 -5.79
C ASP A 416 -19.48 -1.18 -4.52
N LEU A 417 -18.76 -0.65 -3.54
CA LEU A 417 -18.50 -1.35 -2.28
C LEU A 417 -19.77 -1.55 -1.43
N THR A 418 -20.62 -0.54 -1.34
CA THR A 418 -21.88 -0.66 -0.59
C THR A 418 -22.85 -1.62 -1.27
N ALA A 419 -22.85 -1.69 -2.60
CA ALA A 419 -23.58 -2.72 -3.33
C ALA A 419 -23.06 -4.12 -3.01
N LEU A 420 -21.73 -4.30 -2.96
CA LEU A 420 -21.11 -5.57 -2.55
C LEU A 420 -21.46 -5.94 -1.10
N TYR A 421 -21.47 -4.98 -0.17
CA TYR A 421 -21.92 -5.23 1.21
C TYR A 421 -23.37 -5.72 1.24
N GLN A 422 -24.27 -5.05 0.49
CA GLN A 422 -25.68 -5.43 0.44
C GLN A 422 -25.89 -6.82 -0.13
N GLU A 423 -25.20 -7.16 -1.26
CA GLU A 423 -25.19 -8.51 -1.83
C GLU A 423 -24.83 -9.57 -0.79
N LEU A 424 -23.77 -9.32 -0.01
CA LEU A 424 -23.33 -10.27 1.00
C LEU A 424 -24.30 -10.41 2.17
N ILE A 425 -24.88 -9.30 2.63
CA ILE A 425 -25.90 -9.30 3.69
C ILE A 425 -27.11 -10.12 3.23
N ASP A 426 -27.59 -9.90 2.01
CA ASP A 426 -28.77 -10.58 1.47
C ASP A 426 -28.52 -12.07 1.26
N SER A 427 -27.32 -12.43 0.76
CA SER A 427 -26.92 -13.83 0.60
C SER A 427 -26.86 -14.58 1.92
N LYS A 428 -26.47 -13.93 3.01
CA LYS A 428 -26.42 -14.51 4.38
C LYS A 428 -27.79 -14.64 5.03
N LYS A 429 -28.76 -13.79 4.66
CA LYS A 429 -30.16 -13.84 5.16
C LYS A 429 -31.00 -14.88 4.42
N GLY A 430 -30.71 -15.13 3.15
CA GLY A 430 -31.46 -16.05 2.29
C GLY A 430 -31.12 -17.55 2.46
N ASN A 431 -30.02 -17.85 3.15
CA ASN A 431 -29.57 -19.23 3.49
C ASN A 431 -29.79 -19.50 5.00
#